data_d2b559fafbd25ddcaa5e41bb2f2b5db0
#
_entry.id   d2b559fafbd25ddcaa5e41bb2f2b5db0
#
_cell.length_a   1.000
_cell.length_b   1.000
_cell.length_c   1.000
_cell.angle_alpha   90.00
_cell.angle_beta   90.00
_cell.angle_gamma   90.00
#
_symmetry.space_group_name_H-M   'P 1'
#
loop_
_entity.id
_entity.type
_entity.pdbx_description
1 polymer ?
#
loop_
_entity_poly.entity_id
_entity_poly.type
_entity_poly.pdbx_seq_one_letter_code
_entity_poly.pdbx_strand_id
1 'polypeptide(L)'
;LLIEQARGQRPDLAAAEAQVRAALANQRAVRSAGLPSLSLSLQQINSYPSVTPDSRDTQVGLQLSMPLFTGFADSYRLRASQAEIELQQARSELLDNQVALEVWQRYHALQTSRDTLSTTLDLLASAEAAAQMALGQYRSGVGTLLNLLTLQAQLANARLQHIQAQYNWFSSRMALAQALGQLTPTSASEPASQPPPASR
;
A
#
# COMPACT_ATOMS: atom_id res chain seq x y z
N LEU A 1 -9.89 -9.86 12.77
CA LEU A 1 -8.76 -9.29 13.54
C LEU A 1 -7.68 -8.73 12.61
N LEU A 2 -7.13 -9.50 11.64
CA LEU A 2 -6.11 -9.01 10.69
C LEU A 2 -6.66 -7.94 9.72
N ILE A 3 -7.88 -8.11 9.22
CA ILE A 3 -8.53 -7.14 8.32
C ILE A 3 -8.75 -5.80 9.05
N GLU A 4 -9.20 -5.82 10.30
CA GLU A 4 -9.37 -4.60 11.11
C GLU A 4 -8.03 -3.91 11.37
N GLN A 5 -6.97 -4.68 11.56
CA GLN A 5 -5.63 -4.13 11.69
C GLN A 5 -5.16 -3.44 10.40
N ALA A 6 -5.40 -4.05 9.24
CA ALA A 6 -5.09 -3.46 7.95
C ALA A 6 -5.86 -2.16 7.72
N ARG A 7 -7.16 -2.11 8.07
CA ARG A 7 -8.00 -0.90 7.99
C ARG A 7 -7.43 0.28 8.76
N GLY A 8 -6.85 0.01 9.94
CA GLY A 8 -6.25 1.05 10.78
C GLY A 8 -4.84 1.50 10.39
N GLN A 9 -4.11 0.70 9.61
CA GLN A 9 -2.69 0.93 9.32
C GLN A 9 -2.39 1.28 7.86
N ARG A 10 -3.29 1.00 6.92
CA ARG A 10 -3.05 1.21 5.48
C ARG A 10 -3.23 2.67 5.08
N PRO A 11 -2.19 3.29 4.48
CA PRO A 11 -2.25 4.69 4.06
C PRO A 11 -3.15 4.93 2.84
N ASP A 12 -3.39 3.92 2.01
CA ASP A 12 -4.28 4.01 0.84
C ASP A 12 -5.75 4.14 1.27
N LEU A 13 -6.19 3.43 2.32
CA LEU A 13 -7.52 3.61 2.90
C LEU A 13 -7.69 5.00 3.54
N ALA A 14 -6.68 5.47 4.28
CA ALA A 14 -6.68 6.82 4.83
C ALA A 14 -6.75 7.90 3.72
N ALA A 15 -6.07 7.67 2.58
CA ALA A 15 -6.14 8.54 1.42
C ALA A 15 -7.53 8.54 0.76
N ALA A 16 -8.18 7.37 0.63
CA ALA A 16 -9.54 7.26 0.09
C ALA A 16 -10.55 8.00 0.97
N GLU A 17 -10.47 7.85 2.31
CA GLU A 17 -11.31 8.62 3.23
C GLU A 17 -11.05 10.13 3.13
N ALA A 18 -9.80 10.55 2.94
CA ALA A 18 -9.47 11.96 2.74
C ALA A 18 -10.11 12.51 1.44
N GLN A 19 -10.19 11.70 0.37
CA GLN A 19 -10.87 12.06 -0.86
C GLN A 19 -12.38 12.24 -0.65
N VAL A 20 -13.02 11.37 0.13
CA VAL A 20 -14.44 11.54 0.52
C VAL A 20 -14.63 12.85 1.31
N ARG A 21 -13.75 13.14 2.29
CA ARG A 21 -13.82 14.42 3.03
C ARG A 21 -13.61 15.64 2.13
N ALA A 22 -12.71 15.54 1.14
CA ALA A 22 -12.49 16.59 0.15
C ALA A 22 -13.72 16.84 -0.73
N ALA A 23 -14.40 15.77 -1.20
CA ALA A 23 -15.64 15.88 -1.96
C ALA A 23 -16.76 16.53 -1.15
N LEU A 24 -16.91 16.18 0.15
CA LEU A 24 -17.84 16.81 1.07
C LEU A 24 -17.54 18.31 1.29
N ALA A 25 -16.25 18.67 1.38
CA ALA A 25 -15.85 20.08 1.49
C ALA A 25 -16.13 20.84 0.19
N ASN A 26 -15.89 20.23 -0.97
CA ASN A 26 -16.21 20.80 -2.27
C ASN A 26 -17.73 21.03 -2.43
N GLN A 27 -18.57 20.09 -2.01
CA GLN A 27 -20.03 20.29 -2.03
C GLN A 27 -20.44 21.51 -1.18
N ARG A 28 -19.83 21.69 0.01
CA ARG A 28 -20.09 22.88 0.85
C ARG A 28 -19.68 24.16 0.12
N ALA A 29 -18.54 24.17 -0.57
CA ALA A 29 -18.06 25.30 -1.37
C ALA A 29 -19.03 25.60 -2.53
N VAL A 30 -19.49 24.57 -3.26
CA VAL A 30 -20.52 24.73 -4.31
C VAL A 30 -21.80 25.32 -3.76
N ARG A 31 -22.25 24.85 -2.57
CA ARG A 31 -23.46 25.37 -1.91
C ARG A 31 -23.29 26.83 -1.48
N SER A 32 -22.08 27.22 -1.02
CA SER A 32 -21.82 28.59 -0.60
C SER A 32 -21.69 29.59 -1.77
N ALA A 33 -21.45 29.10 -3.00
CA ALA A 33 -21.38 29.96 -4.19
C ALA A 33 -22.71 30.67 -4.51
N GLY A 34 -23.83 30.13 -4.02
CA GLY A 34 -25.15 30.77 -4.11
C GLY A 34 -25.43 31.81 -3.03
N LEU A 35 -24.54 31.98 -2.05
CA LEU A 35 -24.70 32.97 -0.96
C LEU A 35 -24.11 34.32 -1.35
N PRO A 36 -24.55 35.43 -0.69
CA PRO A 36 -23.94 36.74 -0.88
C PRO A 36 -22.45 36.71 -0.55
N SER A 37 -21.62 37.27 -1.43
CA SER A 37 -20.19 37.45 -1.23
C SER A 37 -19.86 38.92 -0.98
N LEU A 38 -19.03 39.19 0.04
CA LEU A 38 -18.53 40.50 0.37
C LEU A 38 -17.03 40.56 0.06
N SER A 39 -16.62 41.47 -0.79
CA SER A 39 -15.20 41.70 -1.13
C SER A 39 -14.77 43.10 -0.77
N LEU A 40 -13.58 43.20 -0.17
CA LEU A 40 -12.89 44.47 0.09
C LEU A 40 -11.73 44.58 -0.88
N SER A 41 -11.68 45.67 -1.65
CA SER A 41 -10.60 45.98 -2.56
C SER A 41 -9.86 47.25 -2.11
N LEU A 42 -8.53 47.18 -2.09
CA LEU A 42 -7.65 48.32 -1.90
C LEU A 42 -6.75 48.42 -3.14
N GLN A 43 -6.84 49.50 -3.86
CA GLN A 43 -6.06 49.76 -5.05
C GLN A 43 -5.32 51.08 -4.93
N GLN A 44 -4.03 51.07 -5.18
CA GLN A 44 -3.20 52.25 -5.29
C GLN A 44 -2.72 52.38 -6.74
N ILE A 45 -3.07 53.49 -7.40
CA ILE A 45 -2.69 53.78 -8.76
C ILE A 45 -1.69 54.91 -8.72
N ASN A 46 -0.47 54.70 -9.20
CA ASN A 46 0.53 55.71 -9.42
C ASN A 46 0.61 56.00 -10.92
N SER A 47 0.30 57.23 -11.34
CA SER A 47 0.37 57.64 -12.71
C SER A 47 1.53 58.63 -12.90
N TYR A 48 2.42 58.35 -13.85
CA TYR A 48 3.61 59.14 -14.17
C TYR A 48 3.52 59.62 -15.65
N PRO A 49 2.59 60.52 -15.98
CA PRO A 49 2.46 61.03 -17.35
C PRO A 49 3.58 62.05 -17.65
N SER A 50 4.06 62.08 -18.90
CA SER A 50 5.15 62.94 -19.33
C SER A 50 4.81 64.44 -19.41
N VAL A 51 3.54 64.85 -19.28
CA VAL A 51 3.05 66.24 -19.52
C VAL A 51 2.24 66.77 -18.34
N THR A 52 1.76 65.94 -17.41
CA THR A 52 0.98 66.39 -16.25
C THR A 52 1.70 65.94 -14.97
N PRO A 53 1.44 66.61 -13.79
CA PRO A 53 2.05 66.22 -12.52
C PRO A 53 1.75 64.76 -12.15
N ASP A 54 2.71 64.09 -11.52
CA ASP A 54 2.52 62.72 -10.96
C ASP A 54 1.31 62.70 -10.04
N SER A 55 0.45 61.72 -10.20
CA SER A 55 -0.71 61.50 -9.34
C SER A 55 -0.64 60.14 -8.65
N ARG A 56 -1.03 60.16 -7.39
CA ARG A 56 -1.18 58.96 -6.58
C ARG A 56 -2.61 58.91 -6.04
N ASP A 57 -3.37 57.97 -6.59
CA ASP A 57 -4.76 57.74 -6.16
C ASP A 57 -4.83 56.46 -5.34
N THR A 58 -5.49 56.54 -4.19
CA THR A 58 -5.78 55.38 -3.33
C THR A 58 -7.30 55.14 -3.31
N GLN A 59 -7.73 54.02 -3.82
CA GLN A 59 -9.13 53.66 -3.86
C GLN A 59 -9.39 52.48 -2.92
N VAL A 60 -10.38 52.64 -2.03
CA VAL A 60 -10.92 51.60 -1.17
C VAL A 60 -12.35 51.31 -1.62
N GLY A 61 -12.62 50.05 -1.97
CA GLY A 61 -13.94 49.61 -2.41
C GLY A 61 -14.47 48.46 -1.57
N LEU A 62 -15.76 48.52 -1.21
CA LEU A 62 -16.51 47.42 -0.62
C LEU A 62 -17.59 47.00 -1.60
N GLN A 63 -17.55 45.71 -2.03
CA GLN A 63 -18.50 45.20 -2.99
C GLN A 63 -19.25 44.01 -2.40
N LEU A 64 -20.59 44.10 -2.39
CA LEU A 64 -21.50 42.98 -2.09
C LEU A 64 -22.05 42.44 -3.41
N SER A 65 -21.87 41.15 -3.65
CA SER A 65 -22.39 40.46 -4.83
C SER A 65 -23.27 39.28 -4.41
N MET A 66 -24.48 39.20 -4.97
CA MET A 66 -25.43 38.13 -4.72
C MET A 66 -26.07 37.69 -6.02
N PRO A 67 -25.91 36.41 -6.46
CA PRO A 67 -26.58 35.88 -7.62
C PRO A 67 -28.07 35.66 -7.30
N LEU A 68 -28.98 36.40 -7.99
CA LEU A 68 -30.43 36.29 -7.80
C LEU A 68 -31.03 35.17 -8.66
N PHE A 69 -30.49 34.95 -9.84
CA PHE A 69 -30.94 33.90 -10.76
C PHE A 69 -29.78 33.47 -11.68
N THR A 70 -29.50 32.18 -11.70
CA THR A 70 -28.38 31.56 -12.46
C THR A 70 -28.87 30.56 -13.51
N GLY A 71 -30.15 30.60 -13.90
CA GLY A 71 -30.74 29.67 -14.88
C GLY A 71 -30.66 28.20 -14.42
N PHE A 72 -30.86 27.95 -13.11
CA PHE A 72 -30.73 26.62 -12.45
C PHE A 72 -29.32 26.01 -12.46
N ALA A 73 -28.30 26.74 -12.91
CA ALA A 73 -26.92 26.27 -12.96
C ALA A 73 -26.43 25.79 -11.57
N ASP A 74 -26.76 26.50 -10.50
CA ASP A 74 -26.34 26.16 -9.13
C ASP A 74 -27.01 24.86 -8.64
N SER A 75 -28.27 24.61 -9.01
CA SER A 75 -28.97 23.37 -8.70
C SER A 75 -28.31 22.16 -9.39
N TYR A 76 -27.90 22.31 -10.65
CA TYR A 76 -27.21 21.24 -11.36
C TYR A 76 -25.78 21.02 -10.86
N ARG A 77 -25.05 22.09 -10.49
CA ARG A 77 -23.75 22.00 -9.85
C ARG A 77 -23.82 21.28 -8.50
N LEU A 78 -24.86 21.58 -7.71
CA LEU A 78 -25.07 20.89 -6.45
C LEU A 78 -25.35 19.39 -6.63
N ARG A 79 -26.19 19.03 -7.62
CA ARG A 79 -26.44 17.62 -7.97
C ARG A 79 -25.18 16.92 -8.46
N ALA A 80 -24.37 17.60 -9.28
CA ALA A 80 -23.09 17.05 -9.75
C ALA A 80 -22.11 16.82 -8.58
N SER A 81 -22.02 17.76 -7.64
CA SER A 81 -21.18 17.58 -6.44
C SER A 81 -21.71 16.47 -5.51
N GLN A 82 -23.02 16.24 -5.47
CA GLN A 82 -23.61 15.11 -4.75
C GLN A 82 -23.19 13.77 -5.37
N ALA A 83 -23.32 13.64 -6.69
CA ALA A 83 -22.90 12.45 -7.43
C ALA A 83 -21.40 12.18 -7.27
N GLU A 84 -20.56 13.24 -7.17
CA GLU A 84 -19.15 13.11 -6.89
C GLU A 84 -18.86 12.52 -5.50
N ILE A 85 -19.62 12.92 -4.47
CA ILE A 85 -19.51 12.32 -3.14
C ILE A 85 -19.83 10.83 -3.20
N GLU A 86 -20.96 10.47 -3.83
CA GLU A 86 -21.37 9.07 -3.99
C GLU A 86 -20.29 8.23 -4.73
N LEU A 87 -19.68 8.82 -5.76
CA LEU A 87 -18.57 8.20 -6.47
C LEU A 87 -17.37 7.95 -5.56
N GLN A 88 -16.96 8.94 -4.76
CA GLN A 88 -15.82 8.79 -3.86
C GLN A 88 -16.11 7.81 -2.72
N GLN A 89 -17.35 7.77 -2.22
CA GLN A 89 -17.77 6.77 -1.24
C GLN A 89 -17.72 5.35 -1.81
N ALA A 90 -18.27 5.14 -3.00
CA ALA A 90 -18.23 3.85 -3.68
C ALA A 90 -16.78 3.38 -3.98
N ARG A 91 -15.89 4.31 -4.33
CA ARG A 91 -14.45 4.01 -4.52
C ARG A 91 -13.77 3.61 -3.21
N SER A 92 -14.08 4.30 -2.12
CA SER A 92 -13.55 3.96 -0.79
C SER A 92 -14.02 2.57 -0.34
N GLU A 93 -15.29 2.24 -0.55
CA GLU A 93 -15.86 0.93 -0.23
C GLU A 93 -15.26 -0.18 -1.12
N LEU A 94 -15.07 0.07 -2.41
CA LEU A 94 -14.41 -0.86 -3.31
C LEU A 94 -12.98 -1.16 -2.85
N LEU A 95 -12.23 -0.12 -2.47
CA LEU A 95 -10.87 -0.28 -1.96
C LEU A 95 -10.84 -1.08 -0.65
N ASP A 96 -11.77 -0.82 0.28
CA ASP A 96 -11.89 -1.59 1.53
C ASP A 96 -12.13 -3.08 1.26
N ASN A 97 -13.02 -3.40 0.32
CA ASN A 97 -13.28 -4.78 -0.10
C ASN A 97 -12.05 -5.44 -0.76
N GLN A 98 -11.30 -4.68 -1.58
CA GLN A 98 -10.06 -5.15 -2.19
C GLN A 98 -8.98 -5.45 -1.14
N VAL A 99 -8.83 -4.58 -0.14
CA VAL A 99 -7.91 -4.77 0.99
C VAL A 99 -8.29 -6.01 1.79
N ALA A 100 -9.57 -6.20 2.10
CA ALA A 100 -10.05 -7.38 2.82
C ALA A 100 -9.72 -8.68 2.06
N LEU A 101 -9.95 -8.70 0.75
CA LEU A 101 -9.62 -9.84 -0.10
C LEU A 101 -8.11 -10.08 -0.17
N GLU A 102 -7.31 -9.02 -0.32
CA GLU A 102 -5.85 -9.12 -0.37
C GLU A 102 -5.29 -9.73 0.93
N VAL A 103 -5.71 -9.22 2.09
CA VAL A 103 -5.28 -9.75 3.40
C VAL A 103 -5.66 -11.22 3.54
N TRP A 104 -6.88 -11.59 3.14
CA TRP A 104 -7.33 -12.98 3.17
C TRP A 104 -6.47 -13.89 2.28
N GLN A 105 -6.18 -13.49 1.04
CA GLN A 105 -5.34 -14.24 0.11
C GLN A 105 -3.91 -14.40 0.62
N ARG A 106 -3.30 -13.32 1.14
CA ARG A 106 -1.93 -13.36 1.67
C ARG A 106 -1.82 -14.22 2.93
N TYR A 107 -2.84 -14.21 3.78
CA TYR A 107 -2.90 -15.08 4.95
C TYR A 107 -2.91 -16.56 4.56
N HIS A 108 -3.77 -16.95 3.62
CA HIS A 108 -3.84 -18.34 3.16
C HIS A 108 -2.59 -18.77 2.39
N ALA A 109 -1.99 -17.87 1.59
CA ALA A 109 -0.71 -18.13 0.94
C ALA A 109 0.42 -18.39 1.95
N LEU A 110 0.44 -17.64 3.07
CA LEU A 110 1.39 -17.88 4.15
C LEU A 110 1.16 -19.25 4.82
N GLN A 111 -0.09 -19.64 5.08
CA GLN A 111 -0.38 -20.97 5.63
C GLN A 111 0.11 -22.08 4.70
N THR A 112 -0.23 -22.00 3.40
CA THR A 112 0.21 -22.98 2.42
C THR A 112 1.74 -23.08 2.32
N SER A 113 2.43 -21.94 2.33
CA SER A 113 3.90 -21.92 2.27
C SER A 113 4.53 -22.52 3.53
N ARG A 114 3.92 -22.34 4.71
CA ARG A 114 4.34 -22.97 5.96
C ARG A 114 4.21 -24.50 5.90
N ASP A 115 3.07 -24.97 5.40
CA ASP A 115 2.81 -26.42 5.29
C ASP A 115 3.76 -27.05 4.28
N THR A 116 4.02 -26.38 3.15
CA THR A 116 5.03 -26.77 2.16
C THR A 116 6.42 -26.84 2.77
N LEU A 117 6.80 -25.85 3.59
CA LEU A 117 8.09 -25.85 4.27
C LEU A 117 8.26 -27.05 5.21
N SER A 118 7.21 -27.40 5.97
CA SER A 118 7.20 -28.57 6.84
C SER A 118 7.36 -29.87 6.02
N THR A 119 6.58 -30.03 4.96
CA THR A 119 6.63 -31.23 4.12
C THR A 119 7.98 -31.41 3.41
N THR A 120 8.61 -30.29 2.97
CA THR A 120 9.94 -30.36 2.34
C THR A 120 11.04 -30.68 3.36
N LEU A 121 10.87 -30.32 4.63
CA LEU A 121 11.80 -30.73 5.70
C LEU A 121 11.76 -32.23 5.93
N ASP A 122 10.55 -32.84 5.96
CA ASP A 122 10.36 -34.28 6.11
C ASP A 122 10.92 -35.03 4.89
N LEU A 123 10.72 -34.49 3.69
CA LEU A 123 11.28 -35.01 2.45
C LEU A 123 12.81 -34.99 2.51
N LEU A 124 13.42 -33.90 2.96
CA LEU A 124 14.85 -33.75 3.09
C LEU A 124 15.43 -34.79 4.06
N ALA A 125 14.83 -34.95 5.24
CA ALA A 125 15.26 -35.93 6.24
C ALA A 125 15.18 -37.37 5.68
N SER A 126 14.12 -37.69 4.96
CA SER A 126 13.97 -39.01 4.33
C SER A 126 15.00 -39.27 3.23
N ALA A 127 15.29 -38.25 2.39
CA ALA A 127 16.31 -38.34 1.34
C ALA A 127 17.71 -38.44 1.92
N GLU A 128 18.02 -37.75 3.03
CA GLU A 128 19.30 -37.88 3.73
C GLU A 128 19.51 -39.30 4.29
N ALA A 129 18.50 -39.86 4.95
CA ALA A 129 18.54 -41.23 5.46
C ALA A 129 18.73 -42.26 4.33
N ALA A 130 18.02 -42.09 3.21
CA ALA A 130 18.14 -42.96 2.04
C ALA A 130 19.54 -42.90 1.40
N ALA A 131 20.10 -41.69 1.24
CA ALA A 131 21.45 -41.51 0.68
C ALA A 131 22.54 -42.09 1.59
N GLN A 132 22.41 -41.95 2.91
CA GLN A 132 23.30 -42.54 3.88
C GLN A 132 23.25 -44.07 3.86
N MET A 133 22.05 -44.64 3.79
CA MET A 133 21.86 -46.09 3.65
C MET A 133 22.49 -46.63 2.39
N ALA A 134 22.28 -45.98 1.23
CA ALA A 134 22.89 -46.36 -0.06
C ALA A 134 24.42 -46.29 -0.02
N LEU A 135 24.99 -45.30 0.65
CA LEU A 135 26.41 -45.16 0.83
C LEU A 135 26.97 -46.32 1.68
N GLY A 136 26.27 -46.70 2.76
CA GLY A 136 26.64 -47.85 3.58
C GLY A 136 26.62 -49.19 2.79
N GLN A 137 25.53 -49.42 2.02
CA GLN A 137 25.39 -50.58 1.14
C GLN A 137 26.47 -50.66 0.04
N TYR A 138 26.81 -49.55 -0.57
CA TYR A 138 27.86 -49.47 -1.56
C TYR A 138 29.24 -49.79 -0.94
N ARG A 139 29.55 -49.23 0.23
CA ARG A 139 30.82 -49.50 0.95
C ARG A 139 30.96 -50.96 1.39
N SER A 140 29.86 -51.62 1.74
CA SER A 140 29.86 -53.06 2.09
C SER A 140 29.84 -54.00 0.89
N GLY A 141 29.83 -53.45 -0.37
CA GLY A 141 29.81 -54.26 -1.58
C GLY A 141 28.44 -54.86 -1.95
N VAL A 142 27.38 -54.54 -1.21
CA VAL A 142 25.99 -55.05 -1.45
C VAL A 142 25.19 -54.14 -2.37
N GLY A 143 25.51 -52.83 -2.42
CA GLY A 143 24.83 -51.84 -3.24
C GLY A 143 25.56 -51.52 -4.55
N THR A 144 24.80 -51.04 -5.55
CA THR A 144 25.36 -50.61 -6.85
C THR A 144 25.68 -49.11 -6.84
N LEU A 145 26.70 -48.72 -7.64
CA LEU A 145 27.04 -47.30 -7.82
C LEU A 145 25.88 -46.51 -8.39
N LEU A 146 25.09 -47.11 -9.31
CA LEU A 146 23.93 -46.47 -9.89
C LEU A 146 22.90 -46.08 -8.86
N ASN A 147 22.57 -46.98 -7.92
CA ASN A 147 21.62 -46.70 -6.84
C ASN A 147 22.17 -45.57 -5.94
N LEU A 148 23.45 -45.58 -5.57
CA LEU A 148 24.07 -44.50 -4.79
C LEU A 148 23.96 -43.15 -5.51
N LEU A 149 24.30 -43.08 -6.78
CA LEU A 149 24.21 -41.81 -7.54
C LEU A 149 22.76 -41.32 -7.69
N THR A 150 21.81 -42.24 -7.87
CA THR A 150 20.38 -41.88 -7.94
C THR A 150 19.89 -41.27 -6.64
N LEU A 151 20.23 -41.87 -5.50
CA LEU A 151 19.79 -41.38 -4.18
C LEU A 151 20.52 -40.08 -3.78
N GLN A 152 21.77 -39.90 -4.20
CA GLN A 152 22.47 -38.62 -4.07
C GLN A 152 21.83 -37.51 -4.90
N ALA A 153 21.41 -37.80 -6.15
CA ALA A 153 20.67 -36.84 -6.98
C ALA A 153 19.31 -36.49 -6.35
N GLN A 154 18.59 -37.48 -5.79
CA GLN A 154 17.33 -37.21 -5.05
C GLN A 154 17.58 -36.34 -3.83
N LEU A 155 18.64 -36.57 -3.06
CA LEU A 155 19.01 -35.71 -1.94
C LEU A 155 19.31 -34.27 -2.38
N ALA A 156 20.07 -34.10 -3.48
CA ALA A 156 20.34 -32.77 -4.01
C ALA A 156 19.05 -32.04 -4.41
N ASN A 157 18.10 -32.75 -5.05
CA ASN A 157 16.78 -32.21 -5.38
C ASN A 157 15.94 -31.86 -4.15
N ALA A 158 15.94 -32.71 -3.11
CA ALA A 158 15.24 -32.43 -1.86
C ALA A 158 15.79 -31.19 -1.16
N ARG A 159 17.10 -31.00 -1.15
CA ARG A 159 17.77 -29.79 -0.64
C ARG A 159 17.34 -28.55 -1.39
N LEU A 160 17.33 -28.60 -2.72
CA LEU A 160 16.89 -27.49 -3.56
C LEU A 160 15.42 -27.12 -3.26
N GLN A 161 14.52 -28.11 -3.19
CA GLN A 161 13.11 -27.90 -2.87
C GLN A 161 12.91 -27.27 -1.48
N HIS A 162 13.69 -27.72 -0.49
CA HIS A 162 13.62 -27.16 0.85
C HIS A 162 14.07 -25.69 0.88
N ILE A 163 15.16 -25.33 0.21
CA ILE A 163 15.64 -23.95 0.10
C ILE A 163 14.59 -23.06 -0.60
N GLN A 164 13.97 -23.57 -1.67
CA GLN A 164 12.89 -22.84 -2.36
C GLN A 164 11.68 -22.63 -1.43
N ALA A 165 11.30 -23.65 -0.66
CA ALA A 165 10.20 -23.55 0.29
C ALA A 165 10.49 -22.54 1.41
N GLN A 166 11.71 -22.48 1.93
CA GLN A 166 12.16 -21.46 2.90
C GLN A 166 12.02 -20.05 2.34
N TYR A 167 12.50 -19.84 1.11
CA TYR A 167 12.39 -18.55 0.44
C TYR A 167 10.93 -18.14 0.22
N ASN A 168 10.09 -19.08 -0.26
CA ASN A 168 8.67 -18.84 -0.49
C ASN A 168 7.92 -18.51 0.80
N TRP A 169 8.23 -19.19 1.90
CA TRP A 169 7.65 -18.88 3.21
C TRP A 169 8.04 -17.48 3.69
N PHE A 170 9.32 -17.11 3.57
CA PHE A 170 9.78 -15.77 3.93
C PHE A 170 9.11 -14.68 3.07
N SER A 171 9.04 -14.90 1.76
CA SER A 171 8.37 -13.99 0.81
C SER A 171 6.87 -13.83 1.13
N SER A 172 6.17 -14.93 1.43
CA SER A 172 4.74 -14.88 1.81
C SER A 172 4.53 -14.13 3.13
N ARG A 173 5.45 -14.27 4.08
CA ARG A 173 5.42 -13.51 5.33
C ARG A 173 5.57 -12.01 5.09
N MET A 174 6.52 -11.60 4.23
CA MET A 174 6.69 -10.19 3.86
C MET A 174 5.48 -9.65 3.09
N ALA A 175 4.90 -10.44 2.18
CA ALA A 175 3.70 -10.06 1.44
C ALA A 175 2.49 -9.85 2.36
N LEU A 176 2.33 -10.66 3.41
CA LEU A 176 1.29 -10.44 4.43
C LEU A 176 1.56 -9.17 5.24
N ALA A 177 2.80 -8.92 5.67
CA ALA A 177 3.16 -7.69 6.38
C ALA A 177 2.89 -6.43 5.54
N GLN A 178 3.14 -6.50 4.23
CA GLN A 178 2.79 -5.44 3.28
C GLN A 178 1.27 -5.24 3.20
N ALA A 179 0.49 -6.30 3.07
CA ALA A 179 -0.96 -6.22 2.99
C ALA A 179 -1.59 -5.65 4.28
N LEU A 180 -0.93 -5.84 5.42
CA LEU A 180 -1.33 -5.27 6.72
C LEU A 180 -0.89 -3.80 6.90
N GLY A 181 -0.11 -3.22 5.95
CA GLY A 181 0.41 -1.86 6.06
C GLY A 181 1.57 -1.70 7.05
N GLN A 182 2.24 -2.79 7.45
CA GLN A 182 3.32 -2.77 8.43
C GLN A 182 4.70 -2.46 7.83
N LEU A 183 4.86 -2.49 6.51
CA LEU A 183 6.11 -2.14 5.84
C LEU A 183 6.18 -0.63 5.65
N THR A 184 6.74 0.07 6.64
CA THR A 184 7.13 1.46 6.47
C THR A 184 8.55 1.53 5.89
N PRO A 185 8.90 2.60 5.11
CA PRO A 185 10.27 2.76 4.57
C PRO A 185 11.35 2.75 5.65
N THR A 186 11.00 3.09 6.89
CA THR A 186 11.91 3.10 8.05
C THR A 186 12.30 1.69 8.50
N SER A 187 11.43 0.69 8.32
CA SER A 187 11.74 -0.70 8.72
C SER A 187 12.70 -1.41 7.76
N ALA A 188 12.88 -0.87 6.55
CA ALA A 188 13.83 -1.42 5.56
C ALA A 188 15.27 -0.94 5.76
N SER A 189 15.50 0.06 6.61
CA SER A 189 16.82 0.69 6.83
C SER A 189 17.51 0.27 8.14
N GLU A 190 16.96 -0.66 8.91
CA GLU A 190 17.64 -1.17 10.10
C GLU A 190 18.68 -2.21 9.65
N PRO A 191 19.98 -1.85 9.60
CA PRO A 191 21.01 -2.82 9.27
C PRO A 191 21.04 -3.88 10.35
N ALA A 192 21.01 -5.15 9.95
CA ALA A 192 21.17 -6.29 10.84
C ALA A 192 22.27 -5.99 11.86
N SER A 193 21.89 -6.01 13.15
CA SER A 193 22.76 -5.73 14.29
C SER A 193 24.13 -6.41 14.09
N GLN A 194 25.18 -5.61 14.16
CA GLN A 194 26.57 -6.06 14.14
C GLN A 194 26.76 -7.20 15.15
N PRO A 195 27.48 -8.28 14.78
CA PRO A 195 27.85 -9.30 15.74
C PRO A 195 28.72 -8.66 16.85
N PRO A 196 28.61 -9.14 18.10
CA PRO A 196 29.40 -8.60 19.22
C PRO A 196 30.90 -8.72 18.93
N PRO A 197 31.72 -7.75 19.35
CA PRO A 197 33.15 -7.80 19.14
C PRO A 197 33.73 -9.02 19.89
N ALA A 198 34.56 -9.81 19.18
CA ALA A 198 35.29 -10.91 19.75
C ALA A 198 36.19 -10.39 20.86
N SER A 199 35.95 -10.88 22.09
CA SER A 199 36.82 -10.66 23.25
C SER A 199 38.17 -11.34 23.01
N ARG A 200 39.23 -10.56 23.12
CA ARG A 200 40.60 -11.01 23.22
C ARG A 200 40.86 -11.65 24.59
#